data_06401afe2fcddec80f8970e94710c83d
#
_entry.id   06401afe2fcddec80f8970e94710c83d
#
_cell.length_a   1.000
_cell.length_b   1.000
_cell.length_c   1.000
_cell.angle_alpha   90.00
_cell.angle_beta   90.00
_cell.angle_gamma   90.00
#
_symmetry.space_group_name_H-M   'P 1'
#
loop_
_entity.id
_entity.type
_entity.pdbx_description
1 polymer ?
#
loop_
_entity_poly.entity_id
_entity_poly.type
_entity_poly.pdbx_seq_one_letter_code
_entity_poly.pdbx_strand_id
1 'polypeptide(L)'
;MNPYMKNLNKIEFVVTYACTGRCKHCSEGDHDSCGERIDPKIAADAVRKIAAEYQIKTVMAFGGEPLLYTDAVEQIMTVAKELNIPKRQVITNGYFSKSADRIREVAEQLAACGVNDLLLSVDAFHQETIPFDVVKRFATEAKACGIPIRLSPAWLVSEKDDNPYNEKTREILDSFADTEIPTGKGNVIFPEGNALRNLSEYFKDEICENPYVEDPRDVRCVSFSPNGDVLGGNVYRNDIIEIIRDYAP
;
A
#
# COMPACT_ATOMS: atom_id res chain seq x y z
N MET A 1 -4.20 -18.66 -22.17
CA MET A 1 -3.49 -17.56 -21.46
C MET A 1 -3.65 -16.29 -22.26
N ASN A 2 -4.07 -15.20 -21.63
CA ASN A 2 -4.24 -13.90 -22.28
C ASN A 2 -2.87 -13.34 -22.69
N PRO A 3 -2.68 -12.89 -23.97
CA PRO A 3 -1.39 -12.41 -24.46
C PRO A 3 -0.87 -11.17 -23.73
N TYR A 4 -1.75 -10.36 -23.16
CA TYR A 4 -1.39 -9.15 -22.42
C TYR A 4 -0.95 -9.43 -20.97
N MET A 5 -1.16 -10.67 -20.46
CA MET A 5 -0.85 -11.10 -19.09
C MET A 5 0.40 -11.99 -18.97
N LYS A 6 1.25 -12.04 -20.02
CA LYS A 6 2.43 -12.92 -20.03
C LYS A 6 3.41 -12.64 -18.89
N ASN A 7 3.50 -11.39 -18.49
CA ASN A 7 4.42 -10.91 -17.47
C ASN A 7 3.74 -10.68 -16.11
N LEU A 8 2.48 -11.08 -15.94
CA LEU A 8 1.75 -10.94 -14.69
C LEU A 8 2.49 -11.66 -13.55
N ASN A 9 2.88 -10.90 -12.54
CA ASN A 9 3.64 -11.41 -11.40
C ASN A 9 3.32 -10.73 -10.06
N LYS A 10 2.39 -9.76 -10.07
CA LYS A 10 1.97 -9.02 -8.88
C LYS A 10 0.46 -8.97 -8.77
N ILE A 11 -0.04 -9.13 -7.55
CA ILE A 11 -1.44 -8.87 -7.19
C ILE A 11 -1.44 -7.81 -6.10
N GLU A 12 -2.28 -6.80 -6.23
CA GLU A 12 -2.43 -5.78 -5.21
C GLU A 12 -3.89 -5.47 -4.91
N PHE A 13 -4.14 -5.16 -3.66
CA PHE A 13 -5.47 -4.84 -3.16
C PHE A 13 -5.47 -3.45 -2.52
N VAL A 14 -6.27 -2.54 -3.06
CA VAL A 14 -6.75 -1.38 -2.34
C VAL A 14 -7.79 -1.90 -1.34
N VAL A 15 -7.39 -2.14 -0.10
CA VAL A 15 -8.25 -2.77 0.91
C VAL A 15 -9.47 -1.91 1.21
N THR A 16 -9.26 -0.60 1.29
CA THR A 16 -10.28 0.41 1.53
C THR A 16 -9.80 1.78 1.05
N TYR A 17 -10.72 2.68 0.74
CA TYR A 17 -10.41 4.10 0.58
C TYR A 17 -10.50 4.90 1.89
N ALA A 18 -11.06 4.32 2.96
CA ALA A 18 -11.05 4.96 4.28
C ALA A 18 -9.61 5.12 4.80
N CYS A 19 -9.29 6.29 5.34
CA CYS A 19 -7.97 6.59 5.88
C CYS A 19 -8.07 7.45 7.14
N THR A 20 -7.16 7.24 8.06
CA THR A 20 -6.97 8.06 9.26
C THR A 20 -6.16 9.33 8.99
N GLY A 21 -5.38 9.35 7.91
CA GLY A 21 -4.62 10.51 7.45
C GLY A 21 -5.43 11.43 6.52
N ARG A 22 -4.95 12.67 6.38
CA ARG A 22 -5.48 13.68 5.44
C ARG A 22 -4.29 14.34 4.74
N CYS A 23 -3.46 13.51 4.12
CA CYS A 23 -2.17 13.93 3.59
C CYS A 23 -2.33 14.80 2.35
N LYS A 24 -1.62 15.94 2.30
CA LYS A 24 -1.65 16.89 1.17
C LYS A 24 -1.14 16.29 -0.14
N HIS A 25 -0.31 15.25 -0.06
CA HIS A 25 0.32 14.60 -1.21
C HIS A 25 -0.41 13.35 -1.70
N CYS A 26 -1.52 12.95 -1.06
CA CYS A 26 -2.19 11.70 -1.35
C CYS A 26 -2.67 11.62 -2.80
N SER A 27 -2.19 10.63 -3.56
CA SER A 27 -2.61 10.39 -4.94
C SER A 27 -4.06 9.93 -5.07
N GLU A 28 -4.57 9.22 -4.04
CA GLU A 28 -5.96 8.75 -4.01
C GLU A 28 -6.98 9.89 -3.80
N GLY A 29 -6.53 11.08 -3.38
CA GLY A 29 -7.41 12.23 -3.17
C GLY A 29 -8.17 12.18 -1.85
N ASP A 30 -9.48 12.54 -1.90
CA ASP A 30 -10.30 12.63 -0.70
C ASP A 30 -10.80 11.27 -0.24
N HIS A 31 -10.75 11.02 1.07
CA HIS A 31 -11.11 9.75 1.71
C HIS A 31 -12.53 9.80 2.29
N ASP A 32 -13.51 10.27 1.51
CA ASP A 32 -14.89 10.48 1.97
C ASP A 32 -15.74 9.20 1.97
N SER A 33 -15.30 8.15 1.28
CA SER A 33 -16.00 6.85 1.22
C SER A 33 -15.67 6.01 2.47
N CYS A 34 -16.20 6.43 3.62
CA CYS A 34 -16.11 5.63 4.84
C CYS A 34 -16.95 4.36 4.71
N GLY A 35 -16.31 3.19 4.80
CA GLY A 35 -16.99 1.92 4.98
C GLY A 35 -16.85 0.90 3.85
N GLU A 36 -16.46 1.29 2.64
CA GLU A 36 -16.18 0.33 1.58
C GLU A 36 -14.84 -0.35 1.81
N ARG A 37 -14.85 -1.68 1.77
CA ARG A 37 -13.65 -2.51 1.83
C ARG A 37 -13.80 -3.71 0.91
N ILE A 38 -12.68 -4.24 0.46
CA ILE A 38 -12.67 -5.49 -0.28
C ILE A 38 -13.20 -6.64 0.59
N ASP A 39 -14.03 -7.53 0.04
CA ASP A 39 -14.44 -8.74 0.75
C ASP A 39 -13.25 -9.66 0.95
N PRO A 40 -12.93 -10.03 2.22
CA PRO A 40 -11.74 -10.82 2.53
C PRO A 40 -11.72 -12.18 1.84
N LYS A 41 -12.88 -12.84 1.71
CA LYS A 41 -12.99 -14.16 1.10
C LYS A 41 -12.82 -14.11 -0.40
N ILE A 42 -13.40 -13.11 -1.04
CA ILE A 42 -13.28 -12.89 -2.49
C ILE A 42 -11.84 -12.51 -2.84
N ALA A 43 -11.19 -11.66 -2.04
CA ALA A 43 -9.78 -11.32 -2.22
C ALA A 43 -8.88 -12.56 -2.10
N ALA A 44 -9.08 -13.37 -1.07
CA ALA A 44 -8.34 -14.61 -0.85
C ALA A 44 -8.55 -15.63 -2.00
N ASP A 45 -9.78 -15.77 -2.49
CA ASP A 45 -10.10 -16.63 -3.64
C ASP A 45 -9.43 -16.15 -4.92
N ALA A 46 -9.43 -14.83 -5.16
CA ALA A 46 -8.74 -14.24 -6.30
C ALA A 46 -7.24 -14.54 -6.28
N VAL A 47 -6.57 -14.43 -5.12
CA VAL A 47 -5.16 -14.81 -4.99
C VAL A 47 -4.94 -16.28 -5.36
N ARG A 48 -5.77 -17.19 -4.85
CA ARG A 48 -5.66 -18.64 -5.17
C ARG A 48 -5.81 -18.91 -6.66
N LYS A 49 -6.84 -18.34 -7.27
CA LYS A 49 -7.13 -18.55 -8.69
C LYS A 49 -6.03 -17.99 -9.60
N ILE A 50 -5.59 -16.77 -9.35
CA ILE A 50 -4.54 -16.15 -10.17
C ILE A 50 -3.22 -16.92 -10.00
N ALA A 51 -2.83 -17.26 -8.78
CA ALA A 51 -1.59 -18.00 -8.51
C ALA A 51 -1.60 -19.44 -9.05
N ALA A 52 -2.77 -20.00 -9.32
CA ALA A 52 -2.87 -21.31 -9.99
C ALA A 52 -2.52 -21.25 -11.49
N GLU A 53 -2.70 -20.09 -12.14
CA GLU A 53 -2.44 -19.90 -13.58
C GLU A 53 -1.16 -19.10 -13.87
N TYR A 54 -0.73 -18.26 -12.93
CA TYR A 54 0.38 -17.30 -13.10
C TYR A 54 1.41 -17.42 -11.97
N GLN A 55 2.68 -17.21 -12.32
CA GLN A 55 3.77 -17.22 -11.33
C GLN A 55 3.82 -15.89 -10.56
N ILE A 56 3.03 -15.77 -9.53
CA ILE A 56 2.96 -14.57 -8.70
C ILE A 56 4.18 -14.49 -7.77
N LYS A 57 4.84 -13.33 -7.79
CA LYS A 57 6.02 -13.03 -6.95
C LYS A 57 5.67 -12.11 -5.79
N THR A 58 4.62 -11.31 -5.92
CA THR A 58 4.25 -10.31 -4.91
C THR A 58 2.73 -10.27 -4.74
N VAL A 59 2.29 -10.28 -3.49
CA VAL A 59 0.94 -9.85 -3.09
C VAL A 59 1.09 -8.64 -2.18
N MET A 60 0.33 -7.58 -2.46
CA MET A 60 0.39 -6.33 -1.73
C MET A 60 -1.00 -5.92 -1.24
N ALA A 61 -1.08 -5.45 0.00
CA ALA A 61 -2.25 -4.79 0.57
C ALA A 61 -1.90 -3.35 0.93
N PHE A 62 -2.71 -2.41 0.44
CA PHE A 62 -2.56 -0.97 0.67
C PHE A 62 -3.92 -0.28 0.54
N GLY A 63 -3.94 1.02 0.32
CA GLY A 63 -5.15 1.81 0.06
C GLY A 63 -5.15 3.11 0.83
N GLY A 64 -6.27 3.50 1.44
CA GLY A 64 -6.32 4.54 2.45
C GLY A 64 -5.47 4.12 3.66
N GLU A 65 -6.08 3.44 4.64
CA GLU A 65 -5.33 2.74 5.70
C GLU A 65 -5.82 1.30 5.80
N PRO A 66 -5.07 0.32 5.28
CA PRO A 66 -5.51 -1.07 5.21
C PRO A 66 -5.70 -1.72 6.59
N LEU A 67 -4.99 -1.26 7.60
CA LEU A 67 -5.07 -1.82 8.95
C LEU A 67 -6.32 -1.39 9.74
N LEU A 68 -7.18 -0.55 9.15
CA LEU A 68 -8.56 -0.37 9.62
C LEU A 68 -9.39 -1.65 9.46
N TYR A 69 -9.00 -2.51 8.50
CA TYR A 69 -9.66 -3.77 8.17
C TYR A 69 -8.66 -4.93 8.16
N THR A 70 -8.11 -5.23 9.34
CA THR A 70 -7.06 -6.25 9.52
C THR A 70 -7.49 -7.65 9.10
N ASP A 71 -8.78 -7.98 9.16
CA ASP A 71 -9.33 -9.25 8.72
C ASP A 71 -9.13 -9.48 7.21
N ALA A 72 -9.25 -8.43 6.40
CA ALA A 72 -8.98 -8.53 4.96
C ALA A 72 -7.49 -8.74 4.68
N VAL A 73 -6.63 -7.95 5.34
CA VAL A 73 -5.17 -8.10 5.22
C VAL A 73 -4.73 -9.50 5.67
N GLU A 74 -5.24 -9.99 6.79
CA GLU A 74 -4.93 -11.32 7.32
C GLU A 74 -5.28 -12.42 6.32
N GLN A 75 -6.49 -12.42 5.77
CA GLN A 75 -6.90 -13.46 4.82
C GLN A 75 -6.08 -13.44 3.53
N ILE A 76 -5.82 -12.25 2.97
CA ILE A 76 -4.99 -12.09 1.77
C ILE A 76 -3.57 -12.62 2.03
N MET A 77 -2.93 -12.21 3.13
CA MET A 77 -1.55 -12.58 3.42
C MET A 77 -1.41 -14.05 3.85
N THR A 78 -2.39 -14.59 4.56
CA THR A 78 -2.42 -16.02 4.91
C THR A 78 -2.43 -16.89 3.66
N VAL A 79 -3.30 -16.59 2.69
CA VAL A 79 -3.34 -17.33 1.42
C VAL A 79 -2.04 -17.16 0.63
N ALA A 80 -1.51 -15.96 0.57
CA ALA A 80 -0.22 -15.72 -0.09
C ALA A 80 0.93 -16.50 0.57
N LYS A 81 0.91 -16.66 1.91
CA LYS A 81 1.86 -17.50 2.67
C LYS A 81 1.67 -18.97 2.34
N GLU A 82 0.45 -19.49 2.37
CA GLU A 82 0.11 -20.89 2.03
C GLU A 82 0.59 -21.27 0.63
N LEU A 83 0.46 -20.35 -0.32
CA LEU A 83 0.89 -20.54 -1.71
C LEU A 83 2.41 -20.28 -1.92
N ASN A 84 3.16 -20.01 -0.85
CA ASN A 84 4.59 -19.69 -0.89
C ASN A 84 4.92 -18.51 -1.81
N ILE A 85 4.03 -17.51 -1.91
CA ILE A 85 4.33 -16.29 -2.66
C ILE A 85 5.46 -15.54 -1.95
N PRO A 86 6.59 -15.26 -2.64
CA PRO A 86 7.81 -14.82 -1.96
C PRO A 86 7.65 -13.50 -1.21
N LYS A 87 6.95 -12.52 -1.78
CA LYS A 87 6.79 -11.19 -1.21
C LYS A 87 5.34 -10.93 -0.82
N ARG A 88 5.13 -10.70 0.47
CA ARG A 88 3.83 -10.42 1.09
C ARG A 88 3.92 -9.05 1.76
N GLN A 89 3.52 -8.03 0.99
CA GLN A 89 3.77 -6.63 1.30
C GLN A 89 2.53 -5.94 1.86
N VAL A 90 2.73 -5.14 2.88
CA VAL A 90 1.72 -4.19 3.39
C VAL A 90 2.31 -2.79 3.38
N ILE A 91 1.55 -1.81 2.87
CA ILE A 91 1.85 -0.39 2.99
C ILE A 91 0.83 0.23 3.94
N THR A 92 1.29 0.91 4.97
CA THR A 92 0.44 1.49 6.01
C THR A 92 1.03 2.81 6.53
N ASN A 93 0.15 3.70 6.98
CA ASN A 93 0.55 4.89 7.72
C ASN A 93 0.77 4.63 9.22
N GLY A 94 0.45 3.41 9.71
CA GLY A 94 0.66 2.98 11.09
C GLY A 94 -0.33 3.57 12.11
N TYR A 95 -1.34 4.32 11.68
CA TYR A 95 -2.33 4.93 12.57
C TYR A 95 -3.73 4.39 12.31
N PHE A 96 -4.05 3.25 12.84
CA PHE A 96 -5.36 2.58 12.81
C PHE A 96 -6.02 2.51 14.19
N SER A 97 -5.27 2.74 15.26
CA SER A 97 -5.73 2.74 16.66
C SER A 97 -4.81 3.59 17.53
N LYS A 98 -5.36 4.16 18.62
CA LYS A 98 -4.60 4.80 19.71
C LYS A 98 -4.27 3.83 20.86
N SER A 99 -4.94 2.66 20.91
CA SER A 99 -4.75 1.66 21.94
C SER A 99 -3.44 0.91 21.75
N ALA A 100 -2.57 0.92 22.76
CA ALA A 100 -1.31 0.19 22.75
C ALA A 100 -1.53 -1.33 22.58
N ASP A 101 -2.55 -1.88 23.24
CA ASP A 101 -2.88 -3.30 23.14
C ASP A 101 -3.35 -3.68 21.75
N ARG A 102 -4.20 -2.84 21.13
CA ARG A 102 -4.63 -3.07 19.73
C ARG A 102 -3.47 -2.97 18.74
N ILE A 103 -2.54 -2.03 18.95
CA ILE A 103 -1.35 -1.89 18.11
C ILE A 103 -0.49 -3.16 18.18
N ARG A 104 -0.26 -3.69 19.36
CA ARG A 104 0.49 -4.94 19.57
C ARG A 104 -0.23 -6.14 18.94
N GLU A 105 -1.52 -6.29 19.21
CA GLU A 105 -2.35 -7.36 18.63
C GLU A 105 -2.27 -7.38 17.09
N VAL A 106 -2.35 -6.21 16.44
CA VAL A 106 -2.24 -6.11 14.99
C VAL A 106 -0.84 -6.47 14.50
N ALA A 107 0.22 -6.05 15.20
CA ALA A 107 1.59 -6.44 14.84
C ALA A 107 1.77 -7.97 14.92
N GLU A 108 1.27 -8.62 15.98
CA GLU A 108 1.28 -10.07 16.14
C GLU A 108 0.48 -10.77 15.02
N GLN A 109 -0.71 -10.25 14.67
CA GLN A 109 -1.56 -10.74 13.59
C GLN A 109 -0.84 -10.67 12.23
N LEU A 110 -0.19 -9.54 11.90
CA LEU A 110 0.58 -9.38 10.67
C LEU A 110 1.77 -10.36 10.58
N ALA A 111 2.47 -10.58 11.68
CA ALA A 111 3.54 -11.58 11.74
C ALA A 111 3.00 -13.00 11.53
N ALA A 112 1.91 -13.35 12.20
CA ALA A 112 1.28 -14.66 12.12
C ALA A 112 0.78 -14.99 10.71
N CYS A 113 0.12 -14.04 10.03
CA CYS A 113 -0.34 -14.23 8.65
C CYS A 113 0.79 -14.16 7.60
N GLY A 114 2.01 -13.84 8.03
CA GLY A 114 3.21 -13.97 7.22
C GLY A 114 3.57 -12.76 6.38
N VAL A 115 3.19 -11.56 6.80
CA VAL A 115 3.74 -10.32 6.22
C VAL A 115 5.26 -10.32 6.36
N ASN A 116 5.98 -10.11 5.26
CA ASN A 116 7.44 -10.14 5.22
C ASN A 116 8.06 -8.93 4.50
N ASP A 117 7.27 -7.90 4.22
CA ASP A 117 7.73 -6.63 3.68
C ASP A 117 6.73 -5.53 4.10
N LEU A 118 6.97 -4.91 5.25
CA LEU A 118 6.12 -3.85 5.79
C LEU A 118 6.72 -2.49 5.44
N LEU A 119 6.00 -1.71 4.65
CA LEU A 119 6.33 -0.32 4.33
C LEU A 119 5.53 0.60 5.24
N LEU A 120 6.21 1.30 6.12
CA LEU A 120 5.61 2.28 7.01
C LEU A 120 5.81 3.68 6.44
N SER A 121 4.73 4.34 6.08
CA SER A 121 4.75 5.72 5.55
C SER A 121 5.13 6.71 6.65
N VAL A 122 6.29 7.34 6.51
CA VAL A 122 6.85 8.27 7.50
C VAL A 122 7.50 9.45 6.79
N ASP A 123 6.89 10.62 6.87
CA ASP A 123 7.34 11.86 6.25
C ASP A 123 6.57 13.08 6.77
N ALA A 124 6.93 14.27 6.32
CA ALA A 124 6.30 15.52 6.74
C ALA A 124 4.79 15.55 6.44
N PHE A 125 4.36 14.96 5.31
CA PHE A 125 2.96 15.01 4.88
C PHE A 125 2.06 14.10 5.71
N HIS A 126 2.57 12.92 6.09
CA HIS A 126 1.84 11.99 6.95
C HIS A 126 1.76 12.55 8.38
N GLN A 127 2.86 13.03 8.94
CA GLN A 127 2.91 13.50 10.32
C GLN A 127 2.27 14.88 10.55
N GLU A 128 1.80 15.57 9.51
CA GLU A 128 0.89 16.73 9.69
C GLU A 128 -0.44 16.33 10.36
N THR A 129 -0.95 15.14 10.07
CA THR A 129 -2.29 14.70 10.52
C THR A 129 -2.27 13.40 11.32
N ILE A 130 -1.16 12.68 11.31
CA ILE A 130 -0.99 11.38 11.95
C ILE A 130 -0.04 11.52 13.14
N PRO A 131 -0.46 11.10 14.36
CA PRO A 131 0.35 11.23 15.57
C PRO A 131 1.64 10.40 15.48
N PHE A 132 2.78 11.08 15.54
CA PHE A 132 4.10 10.48 15.41
C PHE A 132 4.38 9.36 16.43
N ASP A 133 4.01 9.57 17.70
CA ASP A 133 4.23 8.63 18.79
C ASP A 133 3.49 7.30 18.59
N VAL A 134 2.31 7.35 17.99
CA VAL A 134 1.51 6.16 17.67
C VAL A 134 2.19 5.37 16.53
N VAL A 135 2.65 6.06 15.50
CA VAL A 135 3.37 5.45 14.35
C VAL A 135 4.67 4.81 14.82
N LYS A 136 5.45 5.51 15.66
CA LYS A 136 6.70 4.98 16.21
C LYS A 136 6.46 3.75 17.11
N ARG A 137 5.38 3.75 17.87
CA ARG A 137 4.96 2.58 18.68
C ARG A 137 4.65 1.39 17.79
N PHE A 138 3.83 1.58 16.76
CA PHE A 138 3.52 0.49 15.81
C PHE A 138 4.79 -0.05 15.14
N ALA A 139 5.69 0.82 14.72
CA ALA A 139 6.97 0.42 14.14
C ALA A 139 7.79 -0.47 15.08
N THR A 140 7.84 -0.09 16.35
CA THR A 140 8.57 -0.84 17.39
C THR A 140 7.92 -2.21 17.65
N GLU A 141 6.59 -2.28 17.77
CA GLU A 141 5.87 -3.55 17.96
C GLU A 141 6.03 -4.47 16.74
N ALA A 142 5.91 -3.94 15.51
CA ALA A 142 6.09 -4.73 14.30
C ALA A 142 7.52 -5.30 14.19
N LYS A 143 8.55 -4.50 14.52
CA LYS A 143 9.94 -4.96 14.59
C LYS A 143 10.12 -6.04 15.67
N ALA A 144 9.54 -5.86 16.84
CA ALA A 144 9.60 -6.83 17.95
C ALA A 144 8.95 -8.18 17.58
N CYS A 145 7.89 -8.16 16.75
CA CYS A 145 7.27 -9.36 16.18
C CYS A 145 8.09 -10.01 15.05
N GLY A 146 9.26 -9.47 14.70
CA GLY A 146 10.14 -10.00 13.67
C GLY A 146 9.70 -9.72 12.24
N ILE A 147 8.80 -8.76 12.02
CA ILE A 147 8.38 -8.37 10.66
C ILE A 147 9.49 -7.53 10.03
N PRO A 148 9.99 -7.88 8.82
CA PRO A 148 10.84 -6.99 8.04
C PRO A 148 10.12 -5.70 7.71
N ILE A 149 10.50 -4.61 8.37
CA ILE A 149 9.89 -3.28 8.27
C ILE A 149 10.91 -2.27 7.80
N ARG A 150 10.49 -1.30 6.98
CA ARG A 150 11.26 -0.11 6.61
C ARG A 150 10.38 1.12 6.55
N LEU A 151 10.98 2.27 6.88
CA LEU A 151 10.37 3.57 6.69
C LEU A 151 10.29 3.89 5.19
N SER A 152 9.16 4.37 4.73
CA SER A 152 8.91 4.69 3.32
C SER A 152 8.46 6.15 3.21
N PRO A 153 9.40 7.09 3.08
CA PRO A 153 9.09 8.51 2.96
C PRO A 153 8.54 8.87 1.58
N ALA A 154 7.75 9.94 1.53
CA ALA A 154 7.39 10.65 0.32
C ALA A 154 8.29 11.89 0.16
N TRP A 155 8.91 12.03 -1.02
CA TRP A 155 9.80 13.13 -1.35
C TRP A 155 9.15 14.07 -2.35
N LEU A 156 9.17 15.35 -2.06
CA LEU A 156 8.68 16.37 -2.98
C LEU A 156 9.79 16.72 -3.99
N VAL A 157 9.49 16.66 -5.29
CA VAL A 157 10.42 16.83 -6.41
C VAL A 157 11.46 15.70 -6.47
N SER A 158 12.29 15.56 -5.46
CA SER A 158 13.28 14.48 -5.30
C SER A 158 13.78 14.41 -3.87
N GLU A 159 14.41 13.28 -3.49
CA GLU A 159 15.04 13.09 -2.17
C GLU A 159 16.10 14.17 -1.86
N LYS A 160 16.75 14.70 -2.91
CA LYS A 160 17.85 15.67 -2.78
C LYS A 160 17.41 17.11 -2.82
N ASP A 161 16.15 17.36 -3.13
CA ASP A 161 15.62 18.73 -3.22
C ASP A 161 15.52 19.37 -1.83
N ASP A 162 15.97 20.63 -1.74
CA ASP A 162 15.99 21.41 -0.50
C ASP A 162 14.72 22.26 -0.38
N ASN A 163 13.61 21.60 -0.08
CA ASN A 163 12.35 22.24 0.24
C ASN A 163 11.93 21.96 1.69
N PRO A 164 11.06 22.79 2.29
CA PRO A 164 10.68 22.66 3.71
C PRO A 164 10.07 21.31 4.08
N TYR A 165 9.37 20.64 3.15
CA TYR A 165 8.79 19.32 3.39
C TYR A 165 9.85 18.24 3.47
N ASN A 166 10.84 18.28 2.57
CA ASN A 166 11.93 17.30 2.58
C ASN A 166 12.85 17.51 3.79
N GLU A 167 13.13 18.75 4.18
CA GLU A 167 13.86 19.03 5.43
C GLU A 167 13.14 18.43 6.63
N LYS A 168 11.83 18.71 6.73
CA LYS A 168 11.01 18.15 7.81
C LYS A 168 10.93 16.63 7.78
N THR A 169 10.88 16.03 6.60
CA THR A 169 10.91 14.57 6.43
C THR A 169 12.21 13.98 6.99
N ARG A 170 13.38 14.60 6.68
CA ARG A 170 14.67 14.16 7.22
C ARG A 170 14.69 14.22 8.76
N GLU A 171 14.22 15.31 9.38
CA GLU A 171 14.10 15.43 10.84
C GLU A 171 13.23 14.33 11.46
N ILE A 172 12.09 14.02 10.82
CA ILE A 172 11.19 12.97 11.26
C ILE A 172 11.88 11.59 11.17
N LEU A 173 12.56 11.30 10.06
CA LEU A 173 13.30 10.06 9.88
C LEU A 173 14.43 9.91 10.90
N ASP A 174 15.17 10.98 11.19
CA ASP A 174 16.21 10.99 12.22
C ASP A 174 15.65 10.65 13.60
N SER A 175 14.40 11.01 13.87
CA SER A 175 13.71 10.69 15.11
C SER A 175 13.39 9.18 15.28
N PHE A 176 13.59 8.36 14.22
CA PHE A 176 13.52 6.90 14.28
C PHE A 176 14.88 6.21 14.48
N ALA A 177 15.98 6.96 14.60
CA ALA A 177 17.33 6.38 14.67
C ALA A 177 17.49 5.37 15.82
N ASP A 178 16.82 5.60 16.95
CA ASP A 178 16.83 4.72 18.12
C ASP A 178 16.09 3.38 17.91
N THR A 179 15.28 3.27 16.86
CA THR A 179 14.53 2.06 16.54
C THR A 179 15.34 1.07 15.68
N GLU A 180 16.44 1.52 15.07
CA GLU A 180 17.23 0.75 14.09
C GLU A 180 16.38 0.18 12.93
N ILE A 181 15.27 0.86 12.57
CA ILE A 181 14.45 0.52 11.41
C ILE A 181 15.07 1.22 10.20
N PRO A 182 15.39 0.47 9.11
CA PRO A 182 16.02 1.07 7.96
C PRO A 182 15.04 1.99 7.22
N THR A 183 15.56 3.08 6.68
CA THR A 183 14.83 3.93 5.74
C THR A 183 15.01 3.38 4.32
N GLY A 184 13.89 3.14 3.64
CA GLY A 184 13.85 2.81 2.21
C GLY A 184 14.05 4.06 1.35
N LYS A 185 14.12 3.88 0.03
CA LYS A 185 14.24 5.01 -0.90
C LYS A 185 13.03 5.95 -0.86
N GLY A 186 11.88 5.41 -0.44
CA GLY A 186 10.62 6.14 -0.52
C GLY A 186 10.12 6.33 -1.97
N ASN A 187 9.17 7.22 -2.13
CA ASN A 187 8.57 7.55 -3.42
C ASN A 187 8.66 9.05 -3.67
N VAL A 188 8.87 9.44 -4.92
CA VAL A 188 8.71 10.83 -5.36
C VAL A 188 7.22 11.09 -5.58
N ILE A 189 6.73 12.19 -5.05
CA ILE A 189 5.34 12.63 -5.20
C ILE A 189 5.11 13.04 -6.66
N PHE A 190 4.04 12.55 -7.26
CA PHE A 190 3.60 12.91 -8.61
C PHE A 190 2.27 13.69 -8.55
N PRO A 191 1.95 14.53 -9.57
CA PRO A 191 0.85 15.48 -9.53
C PRO A 191 -0.52 14.83 -9.81
N GLU A 192 -0.99 14.02 -8.86
CA GLU A 192 -2.32 13.40 -8.87
C GLU A 192 -3.06 13.65 -7.54
N GLY A 193 -4.37 13.52 -7.54
CA GLY A 193 -5.21 13.63 -6.34
C GLY A 193 -4.96 14.92 -5.55
N ASN A 194 -4.66 14.79 -4.26
CA ASN A 194 -4.39 15.93 -3.38
C ASN A 194 -3.04 16.59 -3.67
N ALA A 195 -2.04 15.85 -4.17
CA ALA A 195 -0.76 16.45 -4.56
C ALA A 195 -0.95 17.51 -5.65
N LEU A 196 -1.75 17.23 -6.67
CA LEU A 196 -2.06 18.18 -7.73
C LEU A 196 -2.78 19.42 -7.19
N ARG A 197 -3.68 19.25 -6.22
CA ARG A 197 -4.43 20.37 -5.63
C ARG A 197 -3.58 21.25 -4.71
N ASN A 198 -2.73 20.63 -3.87
CA ASN A 198 -2.09 21.32 -2.75
C ASN A 198 -0.62 21.65 -2.99
N LEU A 199 0.04 21.01 -3.96
CA LEU A 199 1.48 21.08 -4.20
C LEU A 199 1.81 21.45 -5.66
N SER A 200 0.83 21.92 -6.44
CA SER A 200 0.99 22.21 -7.87
C SER A 200 2.11 23.20 -8.17
N GLU A 201 2.44 24.10 -7.23
CA GLU A 201 3.54 25.07 -7.38
C GLU A 201 4.92 24.41 -7.53
N TYR A 202 5.10 23.18 -6.98
CA TYR A 202 6.35 22.42 -7.04
C TYR A 202 6.52 21.61 -8.33
N PHE A 203 5.46 21.44 -9.12
CA PHE A 203 5.47 20.62 -10.35
C PHE A 203 5.57 21.45 -11.63
N LYS A 204 5.76 22.79 -11.56
CA LYS A 204 5.63 23.71 -12.70
C LYS A 204 6.63 23.49 -13.82
N ASP A 205 7.82 23.02 -13.49
CA ASP A 205 8.95 22.92 -14.42
C ASP A 205 9.38 21.46 -14.70
N GLU A 206 8.73 20.45 -14.08
CA GLU A 206 9.07 19.05 -14.25
C GLU A 206 7.85 18.22 -14.68
N ILE A 207 8.04 17.38 -15.69
CA ILE A 207 7.06 16.34 -16.05
C ILE A 207 7.27 15.19 -15.07
N CYS A 208 6.58 15.24 -13.93
CA CYS A 208 6.54 14.13 -13.00
C CYS A 208 5.45 13.14 -13.45
N GLU A 209 5.83 12.13 -14.21
CA GLU A 209 4.90 11.07 -14.59
C GLU A 209 4.63 10.14 -13.39
N ASN A 210 3.40 9.61 -13.34
CA ASN A 210 3.06 8.58 -12.37
C ASN A 210 3.87 7.30 -12.68
N PRO A 211 4.80 6.88 -11.81
CA PRO A 211 5.66 5.72 -12.05
C PRO A 211 4.92 4.38 -11.98
N TYR A 212 3.66 4.38 -11.58
CA TYR A 212 2.82 3.18 -11.42
C TYR A 212 1.89 2.93 -12.60
N VAL A 213 1.89 3.81 -13.63
CA VAL A 213 1.14 3.57 -14.87
C VAL A 213 1.81 2.43 -15.63
N GLU A 214 1.06 1.35 -15.84
CA GLU A 214 1.51 0.20 -16.63
C GLU A 214 1.04 0.31 -18.08
N ASP A 215 1.80 -0.31 -18.99
CA ASP A 215 1.32 -0.52 -20.36
C ASP A 215 0.14 -1.52 -20.33
N PRO A 216 -1.06 -1.12 -20.73
CA PRO A 216 -2.22 -2.01 -20.72
C PRO A 216 -2.04 -3.24 -21.62
N ARG A 217 -1.04 -3.25 -22.51
CA ARG A 217 -0.68 -4.40 -23.35
C ARG A 217 0.41 -5.30 -22.76
N ASP A 218 1.00 -4.91 -21.62
CA ASP A 218 1.99 -5.69 -20.87
C ASP A 218 1.70 -5.61 -19.36
N VAL A 219 0.56 -6.16 -18.95
CA VAL A 219 0.07 -6.12 -17.56
C VAL A 219 0.96 -6.98 -16.67
N ARG A 220 1.60 -6.36 -15.69
CA ARG A 220 2.46 -7.02 -14.69
C ARG A 220 1.82 -7.08 -13.32
N CYS A 221 0.85 -6.22 -13.06
CA CYS A 221 0.11 -6.13 -11.82
C CYS A 221 -1.39 -6.15 -12.07
N VAL A 222 -2.11 -6.93 -11.28
CA VAL A 222 -3.57 -6.87 -11.19
C VAL A 222 -3.95 -6.18 -9.89
N SER A 223 -4.61 -5.02 -10.01
CA SER A 223 -5.02 -4.19 -8.89
C SER A 223 -6.54 -4.27 -8.67
N PHE A 224 -6.93 -4.54 -7.43
CA PHE A 224 -8.32 -4.66 -7.01
C PHE A 224 -8.73 -3.45 -6.20
N SER A 225 -9.85 -2.82 -6.56
CA SER A 225 -10.47 -1.76 -5.78
C SER A 225 -11.37 -2.33 -4.67
N PRO A 226 -11.69 -1.55 -3.62
CA PRO A 226 -12.54 -2.01 -2.51
C PRO A 226 -13.93 -2.45 -2.93
N ASN A 227 -14.48 -1.89 -4.00
CA ASN A 227 -15.77 -2.24 -4.61
C ASN A 227 -15.69 -3.46 -5.55
N GLY A 228 -14.51 -4.12 -5.65
CA GLY A 228 -14.30 -5.30 -6.47
C GLY A 228 -13.92 -5.03 -7.93
N ASP A 229 -13.75 -3.78 -8.35
CA ASP A 229 -13.33 -3.48 -9.71
C ASP A 229 -11.88 -3.91 -9.96
N VAL A 230 -11.65 -4.52 -11.13
CA VAL A 230 -10.35 -5.03 -11.57
C VAL A 230 -10.34 -5.20 -13.09
N LEU A 231 -9.33 -4.68 -13.79
CA LEU A 231 -9.15 -4.87 -15.25
C LEU A 231 -10.40 -4.55 -16.10
N GLY A 232 -11.19 -3.58 -15.69
CA GLY A 232 -12.46 -3.23 -16.36
C GLY A 232 -13.65 -4.16 -16.06
N GLY A 233 -13.45 -5.23 -15.27
CA GLY A 233 -14.50 -6.10 -14.74
C GLY A 233 -14.74 -5.88 -13.25
N ASN A 234 -15.52 -6.78 -12.61
CA ASN A 234 -15.81 -6.71 -11.18
C ASN A 234 -15.92 -8.11 -10.57
N VAL A 235 -15.08 -8.41 -9.56
CA VAL A 235 -14.99 -9.76 -8.94
C VAL A 235 -16.16 -10.12 -8.05
N TYR A 236 -17.04 -9.18 -7.72
CA TYR A 236 -18.30 -9.49 -7.04
C TYR A 236 -19.38 -10.01 -7.99
N ARG A 237 -19.14 -9.94 -9.30
CA ARG A 237 -20.08 -10.32 -10.35
C ARG A 237 -19.55 -11.43 -11.26
N ASN A 238 -18.23 -11.47 -11.48
CA ASN A 238 -17.59 -12.36 -12.44
C ASN A 238 -16.40 -13.07 -11.79
N ASP A 239 -16.07 -14.25 -12.29
CA ASP A 239 -14.85 -14.95 -11.90
C ASP A 239 -13.61 -14.19 -12.37
N ILE A 240 -12.61 -14.07 -11.50
CA ILE A 240 -11.38 -13.32 -11.82
C ILE A 240 -10.63 -13.90 -13.02
N ILE A 241 -10.65 -15.22 -13.22
CA ILE A 241 -9.98 -15.85 -14.35
C ILE A 241 -10.71 -15.56 -15.66
N GLU A 242 -12.05 -15.43 -15.63
CA GLU A 242 -12.81 -14.97 -16.79
C GLU A 242 -12.47 -13.52 -17.11
N ILE A 243 -12.45 -12.63 -16.11
CA ILE A 243 -12.04 -11.23 -16.29
C ILE A 243 -10.65 -11.14 -16.94
N ILE A 244 -9.66 -11.87 -16.40
CA ILE A 244 -8.29 -11.90 -16.93
C ILE A 244 -8.27 -12.45 -18.36
N ARG A 245 -9.05 -13.50 -18.66
CA ARG A 245 -9.10 -14.14 -19.98
C ARG A 245 -9.69 -13.21 -21.04
N ASP A 246 -10.73 -12.48 -20.67
CA ASP A 246 -11.49 -11.61 -21.56
C ASP A 246 -10.90 -10.18 -21.66
N TYR A 247 -9.88 -9.88 -20.86
CA TYR A 247 -9.22 -8.57 -20.88
C TYR A 247 -8.62 -8.26 -22.25
N ALA A 248 -9.02 -7.11 -22.83
CA ALA A 248 -8.50 -6.56 -24.08
C ALA A 248 -8.46 -5.03 -23.94
N PRO A 249 -7.26 -4.40 -23.92
CA PRO A 249 -7.07 -2.96 -23.80
C PRO A 249 -7.36 -2.20 -25.08
#